data_1f74eb5aef74eb3053237fea3e50a487
#
_entry.id   1f74eb5aef74eb3053237fea3e50a487
#
_cell.length_a   1.000
_cell.length_b   1.000
_cell.length_c   1.000
_cell.angle_alpha   90.00
_cell.angle_beta   90.00
_cell.angle_gamma   90.00
#
_symmetry.space_group_name_H-M   'P 1'
#
loop_
_entity.id
_entity.type
_entity.pdbx_description
1 polymer ?
#
loop_
_entity_poly.entity_id
_entity_poly.type
_entity_poly.pdbx_seq_one_letter_code
_entity_poly.pdbx_strand_id
1 'polypeptide(L)'
;MSVALPRRETAKTLPANVQYAALPYRLNGATLEILLVTSKHNRRWIIPKGWPLEGLPPQASAAREALEEAGVSGEMENVALGFFHYFKTLRGSVIVPCKVEVFALRVTRYRKTWAEKEARSRRWCSIDEAVAAVVEPELRGLMRKFACREIAALSRP
;
A
#
# COMPACT_ATOMS: atom_id res chain seq x y z
N MET A 1 50.21 6.12 6.81
CA MET A 1 49.33 5.05 6.30
C MET A 1 47.89 5.53 6.40
N SER A 2 47.27 5.83 5.28
CA SER A 2 45.87 6.14 5.31
C SER A 2 45.08 4.83 5.39
N VAL A 3 44.41 4.64 6.49
CA VAL A 3 43.42 3.58 6.58
C VAL A 3 42.29 3.97 5.63
N ALA A 4 42.14 3.21 4.55
CA ALA A 4 41.00 3.40 3.67
C ALA A 4 39.75 3.18 4.52
N LEU A 5 38.97 4.22 4.71
CA LEU A 5 37.66 4.10 5.28
C LEU A 5 36.87 3.08 4.42
N PRO A 6 36.22 2.11 5.04
CA PRO A 6 35.41 1.20 4.26
C PRO A 6 34.46 2.02 3.43
N ARG A 7 34.53 1.84 2.16
CA ARG A 7 33.60 2.49 1.22
C ARG A 7 32.20 2.27 1.74
N ARG A 8 31.36 3.29 1.67
CA ARG A 8 29.94 3.22 2.00
C ARG A 8 29.18 2.28 1.04
N GLU A 9 29.84 1.25 0.55
CA GLU A 9 29.23 0.24 -0.32
C GLU A 9 28.11 -0.52 0.41
N THR A 10 28.20 -0.60 1.73
CA THR A 10 27.17 -1.20 2.56
C THR A 10 25.83 -0.47 2.44
N ALA A 11 25.83 0.85 2.18
CA ALA A 11 24.59 1.60 1.99
C ALA A 11 23.94 1.34 0.60
N LYS A 12 24.74 0.89 -0.39
CA LYS A 12 24.24 0.53 -1.73
C LYS A 12 23.84 -0.93 -1.84
N THR A 13 24.36 -1.78 -0.96
CA THR A 13 24.14 -3.22 -0.99
C THR A 13 23.11 -3.70 0.01
N LEU A 14 22.70 -2.85 0.96
CA LEU A 14 21.55 -3.14 1.77
C LEU A 14 20.34 -3.03 0.86
N PRO A 15 19.69 -4.17 0.50
CA PRO A 15 18.44 -4.06 -0.22
C PRO A 15 17.54 -3.19 0.66
N ALA A 16 17.13 -2.05 0.13
CA ALA A 16 16.07 -1.32 0.75
C ALA A 16 14.93 -2.33 0.95
N ASN A 17 14.43 -2.46 2.18
CA ASN A 17 13.28 -3.29 2.43
C ASN A 17 12.09 -2.64 1.75
N VAL A 18 11.88 -3.00 0.49
CA VAL A 18 10.83 -2.44 -0.33
C VAL A 18 9.63 -3.38 -0.32
N GLN A 19 8.47 -2.81 -0.11
CA GLN A 19 7.20 -3.50 -0.28
C GLN A 19 6.39 -2.78 -1.34
N TYR A 20 5.41 -3.47 -1.90
CA TYR A 20 4.49 -2.91 -2.89
C TYR A 20 3.07 -2.99 -2.34
N ALA A 21 2.33 -1.91 -2.48
CA ALA A 21 0.99 -1.77 -1.95
C ALA A 21 0.02 -1.32 -3.02
N ALA A 22 -1.22 -1.74 -2.87
CA ALA A 22 -2.34 -1.23 -3.63
C ALA A 22 -3.12 -0.23 -2.78
N LEU A 23 -3.53 0.87 -3.40
CA LEU A 23 -4.54 1.76 -2.84
C LEU A 23 -5.85 1.45 -3.56
N PRO A 24 -6.67 0.53 -3.01
CA PRO A 24 -7.90 0.15 -3.69
C PRO A 24 -8.95 1.23 -3.51
N TYR A 25 -9.57 1.63 -4.60
CA TYR A 25 -10.59 2.67 -4.55
C TYR A 25 -11.76 2.35 -5.47
N ARG A 26 -12.87 3.01 -5.20
CA ARG A 26 -14.05 3.01 -6.06
C ARG A 26 -14.74 4.36 -5.98
N LEU A 27 -15.56 4.62 -6.98
CA LEU A 27 -16.49 5.74 -6.94
C LEU A 27 -17.87 5.18 -6.63
N ASN A 28 -18.46 5.66 -5.54
CA ASN A 28 -19.83 5.36 -5.15
C ASN A 28 -20.65 6.63 -5.41
N GLY A 29 -21.22 6.73 -6.63
CA GLY A 29 -21.74 7.99 -7.11
C GLY A 29 -20.62 8.99 -7.31
N ALA A 30 -20.70 10.15 -6.69
CA ALA A 30 -19.64 11.16 -6.70
C ALA A 30 -18.65 11.03 -5.54
N THR A 31 -18.84 10.03 -4.67
CA THR A 31 -18.02 9.82 -3.48
C THR A 31 -16.89 8.85 -3.77
N LEU A 32 -15.66 9.31 -3.56
CA LEU A 32 -14.48 8.48 -3.65
C LEU A 32 -14.30 7.71 -2.34
N GLU A 33 -14.19 6.39 -2.45
CA GLU A 33 -13.98 5.52 -1.30
C GLU A 33 -12.71 4.71 -1.47
N ILE A 34 -12.01 4.51 -0.36
CA ILE A 34 -10.80 3.71 -0.25
C ILE A 34 -11.09 2.48 0.59
N LEU A 35 -10.58 1.32 0.15
CA LEU A 35 -10.71 0.09 0.90
C LEU A 35 -9.50 -0.08 1.80
N LEU A 36 -9.75 -0.19 3.10
CA LEU A 36 -8.73 -0.52 4.08
C LEU A 36 -8.91 -1.96 4.56
N VAL A 37 -7.81 -2.55 5.01
CA VAL A 37 -7.79 -3.88 5.63
C VAL A 37 -7.09 -3.77 7.00
N THR A 38 -7.33 -4.73 7.87
CA THR A 38 -6.62 -4.78 9.15
C THR A 38 -5.33 -5.58 9.02
N SER A 39 -4.29 -5.14 9.71
CA SER A 39 -3.06 -5.92 9.84
C SER A 39 -3.31 -7.17 10.70
N LYS A 40 -2.54 -8.24 10.46
CA LYS A 40 -2.77 -9.54 11.13
C LYS A 40 -2.49 -9.51 12.63
N HIS A 41 -1.43 -8.78 13.04
CA HIS A 41 -0.95 -8.86 14.43
C HIS A 41 -1.64 -7.87 15.35
N ASN A 42 -1.65 -6.59 15.00
CA ASN A 42 -2.19 -5.55 15.87
C ASN A 42 -3.52 -4.96 15.35
N ARG A 43 -4.06 -5.52 14.29
CA ARG A 43 -5.36 -5.17 13.70
C ARG A 43 -5.53 -3.69 13.45
N ARG A 44 -4.45 -3.04 13.01
CA ARG A 44 -4.49 -1.67 12.55
C ARG A 44 -5.07 -1.60 11.14
N TRP A 45 -5.75 -0.52 10.85
CA TRP A 45 -6.19 -0.26 9.48
C TRP A 45 -5.01 0.15 8.61
N ILE A 46 -4.85 -0.53 7.49
CA ILE A 46 -3.77 -0.32 6.53
C ILE A 46 -4.29 -0.57 5.12
N ILE A 47 -3.43 -0.32 4.13
CA ILE A 47 -3.69 -0.75 2.75
C ILE A 47 -3.03 -2.11 2.51
N PRO A 48 -3.54 -2.92 1.55
CA PRO A 48 -2.90 -4.18 1.19
C PRO A 48 -1.48 -3.97 0.69
N LYS A 49 -0.53 -4.74 1.22
CA LYS A 49 0.88 -4.62 0.86
C LYS A 49 1.64 -5.88 1.18
N GLY A 50 2.74 -6.08 0.49
CA GLY A 50 3.62 -7.21 0.77
C GLY A 50 4.97 -7.08 0.09
N TRP A 51 5.79 -8.09 0.32
CA TRP A 51 7.13 -8.17 -0.26
C TRP A 51 7.04 -8.38 -1.77
N PRO A 52 8.07 -7.95 -2.53
CA PRO A 52 8.12 -8.22 -3.97
C PRO A 52 7.96 -9.71 -4.26
N LEU A 53 7.15 -10.04 -5.24
CA LEU A 53 6.96 -11.41 -5.70
C LEU A 53 7.88 -11.66 -6.88
N GLU A 54 8.63 -12.75 -6.81
CA GLU A 54 9.59 -13.12 -7.86
C GLU A 54 8.89 -13.24 -9.21
N GLY A 55 9.50 -12.63 -10.23
CA GLY A 55 8.97 -12.66 -11.59
C GLY A 55 7.84 -11.70 -11.89
N LEU A 56 7.36 -10.93 -10.89
CA LEU A 56 6.31 -9.95 -11.11
C LEU A 56 6.84 -8.52 -11.03
N PRO A 57 6.37 -7.64 -11.92
CA PRO A 57 6.65 -6.21 -11.78
C PRO A 57 5.97 -5.64 -10.52
N PRO A 58 6.41 -4.47 -10.02
CA PRO A 58 5.90 -3.90 -8.78
C PRO A 58 4.37 -3.79 -8.69
N GLN A 59 3.73 -3.27 -9.73
CA GLN A 59 2.28 -3.11 -9.73
C GLN A 59 1.54 -4.46 -9.72
N ALA A 60 2.12 -5.50 -10.32
CA ALA A 60 1.53 -6.83 -10.29
C ALA A 60 1.65 -7.48 -8.91
N SER A 61 2.77 -7.24 -8.21
CA SER A 61 2.92 -7.66 -6.81
C SER A 61 1.87 -6.97 -5.93
N ALA A 62 1.66 -5.68 -6.12
CA ALA A 62 0.64 -4.93 -5.38
C ALA A 62 -0.77 -5.46 -5.68
N ALA A 63 -1.06 -5.79 -6.94
CA ALA A 63 -2.35 -6.36 -7.33
C ALA A 63 -2.61 -7.71 -6.65
N ARG A 64 -1.58 -8.54 -6.55
CA ARG A 64 -1.66 -9.84 -5.87
C ARG A 64 -1.98 -9.66 -4.39
N GLU A 65 -1.32 -8.71 -3.74
CA GLU A 65 -1.59 -8.42 -2.33
C GLU A 65 -3.03 -7.95 -2.11
N ALA A 66 -3.55 -7.10 -2.98
CA ALA A 66 -4.93 -6.66 -2.90
C ALA A 66 -5.92 -7.83 -3.02
N LEU A 67 -5.63 -8.78 -3.90
CA LEU A 67 -6.46 -9.96 -4.08
C LEU A 67 -6.40 -10.88 -2.85
N GLU A 68 -5.22 -11.14 -2.34
CA GLU A 68 -5.02 -12.06 -1.21
C GLU A 68 -5.51 -11.48 0.12
N GLU A 69 -5.18 -10.23 0.40
CA GLU A 69 -5.51 -9.58 1.68
C GLU A 69 -6.93 -9.01 1.72
N ALA A 70 -7.39 -8.43 0.62
CA ALA A 70 -8.65 -7.69 0.58
C ALA A 70 -9.72 -8.30 -0.33
N GLY A 71 -9.39 -9.29 -1.12
CA GLY A 71 -10.34 -9.93 -2.02
C GLY A 71 -10.83 -9.04 -3.15
N VAL A 72 -9.99 -8.12 -3.62
CA VAL A 72 -10.36 -7.19 -4.69
C VAL A 72 -9.39 -7.27 -5.84
N SER A 73 -9.90 -6.97 -7.03
CA SER A 73 -9.10 -6.82 -8.25
C SER A 73 -9.73 -5.77 -9.15
N GLY A 74 -9.00 -5.35 -10.16
CA GLY A 74 -9.49 -4.34 -11.09
C GLY A 74 -8.38 -3.78 -11.95
N GLU A 75 -8.46 -2.49 -12.22
CA GLU A 75 -7.50 -1.79 -13.08
C GLU A 75 -6.40 -1.17 -12.23
N MET A 76 -5.19 -1.71 -12.37
CA MET A 76 -4.01 -1.25 -11.65
C MET A 76 -3.24 -0.23 -12.48
N GLU A 77 -2.88 0.89 -11.89
CA GLU A 77 -1.99 1.85 -12.53
C GLU A 77 -0.56 1.30 -12.55
N ASN A 78 0.17 1.63 -13.62
CA ASN A 78 1.55 1.15 -13.80
C ASN A 78 2.59 2.04 -13.13
N VAL A 79 2.22 3.28 -12.81
CA VAL A 79 3.11 4.25 -12.17
C VAL A 79 2.67 4.43 -10.73
N ALA A 80 3.63 4.36 -9.82
CA ALA A 80 3.36 4.53 -8.39
C ALA A 80 2.83 5.94 -8.11
N LEU A 81 1.87 6.04 -7.20
CA LEU A 81 1.39 7.33 -6.68
C LEU A 81 2.48 8.02 -5.86
N GLY A 82 3.31 7.24 -5.23
CA GLY A 82 4.37 7.67 -4.35
C GLY A 82 4.72 6.53 -3.41
N PHE A 83 5.30 6.89 -2.28
CA PHE A 83 5.73 5.88 -1.31
C PHE A 83 5.55 6.42 0.10
N PHE A 84 5.53 5.50 1.07
CA PHE A 84 5.58 5.85 2.48
C PHE A 84 6.52 4.89 3.19
N HIS A 85 6.97 5.26 4.39
CA HIS A 85 7.84 4.45 5.22
C HIS A 85 7.11 4.02 6.48
N TYR A 86 7.47 2.84 6.96
CA TYR A 86 7.03 2.37 8.27
C TYR A 86 8.06 1.39 8.81
N PHE A 87 7.98 1.08 10.09
CA PHE A 87 8.84 0.08 10.71
C PHE A 87 8.08 -1.23 10.84
N LYS A 88 8.65 -2.27 10.23
CA LYS A 88 8.08 -3.61 10.29
C LYS A 88 8.80 -4.42 11.34
N THR A 89 8.04 -5.10 12.19
CA THR A 89 8.59 -6.04 13.16
C THR A 89 8.70 -7.40 12.50
N LEU A 90 9.90 -7.94 12.48
CA LEU A 90 10.21 -9.28 11.99
C LEU A 90 10.29 -10.24 13.18
N ARG A 91 10.55 -11.52 12.90
CA ARG A 91 10.75 -12.53 13.93
C ARG A 91 11.85 -12.12 14.91
N GLY A 92 11.68 -12.44 16.19
CA GLY A 92 12.64 -12.13 17.23
C GLY A 92 12.71 -10.66 17.61
N SER A 93 11.63 -9.92 17.36
CA SER A 93 11.53 -8.49 17.70
C SER A 93 12.50 -7.59 16.91
N VAL A 94 13.02 -8.06 15.78
CA VAL A 94 13.84 -7.25 14.89
C VAL A 94 12.94 -6.28 14.16
N ILE A 95 13.25 -4.97 14.27
CA ILE A 95 12.50 -3.90 13.61
C ILE A 95 13.30 -3.43 12.41
N VAL A 96 12.69 -3.43 11.24
CA VAL A 96 13.34 -2.97 10.00
C VAL A 96 12.53 -1.86 9.35
N PRO A 97 13.20 -0.82 8.82
CA PRO A 97 12.51 0.20 8.05
C PRO A 97 12.10 -0.37 6.69
N CYS A 98 10.88 -0.08 6.29
CA CYS A 98 10.36 -0.49 4.98
C CYS A 98 9.91 0.73 4.21
N LYS A 99 10.24 0.73 2.92
CA LYS A 99 9.71 1.69 1.94
C LYS A 99 8.61 0.99 1.16
N VAL A 100 7.43 1.56 1.14
CA VAL A 100 6.27 0.98 0.46
C VAL A 100 5.91 1.84 -0.74
N GLU A 101 6.02 1.30 -1.94
CA GLU A 101 5.55 1.95 -3.16
C GLU A 101 4.07 1.64 -3.35
N VAL A 102 3.28 2.66 -3.59
CA VAL A 102 1.81 2.58 -3.61
C VAL A 102 1.29 2.80 -5.03
N PHE A 103 0.47 1.86 -5.49
CA PHE A 103 -0.16 1.90 -6.81
C PHE A 103 -1.67 1.98 -6.66
N ALA A 104 -2.31 2.87 -7.39
CA ALA A 104 -3.76 2.99 -7.37
C ALA A 104 -4.41 1.81 -8.08
N LEU A 105 -5.41 1.23 -7.44
CA LEU A 105 -6.19 0.11 -7.99
C LEU A 105 -7.66 0.50 -8.04
N ARG A 106 -8.19 0.71 -9.24
CA ARG A 106 -9.63 0.91 -9.41
C ARG A 106 -10.32 -0.43 -9.30
N VAL A 107 -11.06 -0.65 -8.23
CA VAL A 107 -11.70 -1.93 -7.95
C VAL A 107 -12.89 -2.14 -8.87
N THR A 108 -12.86 -3.24 -9.61
CA THR A 108 -13.97 -3.68 -10.47
C THR A 108 -14.59 -4.98 -9.98
N ARG A 109 -13.90 -5.71 -9.11
CA ARG A 109 -14.39 -6.96 -8.54
C ARG A 109 -14.13 -6.97 -7.02
N TYR A 110 -15.19 -7.19 -6.28
CA TYR A 110 -15.20 -7.26 -4.82
C TYR A 110 -15.72 -8.64 -4.43
N ARG A 111 -14.84 -9.52 -3.99
CA ARG A 111 -15.17 -10.91 -3.72
C ARG A 111 -15.77 -11.10 -2.34
N LYS A 112 -16.70 -12.04 -2.21
CA LYS A 112 -17.27 -12.42 -0.91
C LYS A 112 -16.33 -13.32 -0.11
N THR A 113 -15.45 -14.06 -0.82
CA THR A 113 -14.49 -15.00 -0.24
C THR A 113 -13.14 -14.75 -0.86
N TRP A 114 -12.10 -14.72 -0.05
CA TRP A 114 -10.72 -14.52 -0.50
C TRP A 114 -9.75 -15.18 0.47
N ALA A 115 -8.45 -15.28 0.07
CA ALA A 115 -7.43 -16.06 0.76
C ALA A 115 -7.30 -15.73 2.25
N GLU A 116 -7.22 -14.44 2.62
CA GLU A 116 -6.99 -14.02 4.00
C GLU A 116 -8.25 -13.51 4.72
N LYS A 117 -9.42 -13.91 4.23
CA LYS A 117 -10.70 -13.47 4.79
C LYS A 117 -10.82 -13.66 6.30
N GLU A 118 -10.38 -14.81 6.80
CA GLU A 118 -10.49 -15.14 8.22
C GLU A 118 -9.50 -14.36 9.10
N ALA A 119 -8.41 -13.87 8.49
CA ALA A 119 -7.35 -13.17 9.22
C ALA A 119 -7.49 -11.65 9.19
N ARG A 120 -8.37 -11.10 8.35
CA ARG A 120 -8.48 -9.67 8.12
C ARG A 120 -9.93 -9.21 8.02
N SER A 121 -10.17 -8.02 8.54
CA SER A 121 -11.40 -7.27 8.24
C SER A 121 -11.11 -6.28 7.11
N ARG A 122 -12.13 -5.88 6.38
CA ARG A 122 -12.01 -4.86 5.34
C ARG A 122 -13.17 -3.88 5.43
N ARG A 123 -12.92 -2.64 5.03
CA ARG A 123 -13.93 -1.57 5.12
C ARG A 123 -13.72 -0.53 4.03
N TRP A 124 -14.79 -0.20 3.33
CA TRP A 124 -14.80 0.97 2.46
C TRP A 124 -14.89 2.23 3.33
N CYS A 125 -14.01 3.18 3.07
CA CYS A 125 -13.90 4.42 3.82
C CYS A 125 -13.98 5.61 2.89
N SER A 126 -14.59 6.69 3.33
CA SER A 126 -14.36 7.99 2.69
C SER A 126 -12.89 8.37 2.83
N ILE A 127 -12.44 9.36 2.08
CA ILE A 127 -11.05 9.85 2.21
C ILE A 127 -10.78 10.30 3.64
N ASP A 128 -11.67 11.07 4.24
CA ASP A 128 -11.49 11.56 5.61
C ASP A 128 -11.42 10.40 6.61
N GLU A 129 -12.29 9.42 6.46
CA GLU A 129 -12.25 8.22 7.31
C GLU A 129 -10.95 7.43 7.15
N ALA A 130 -10.50 7.25 5.90
CA ALA A 130 -9.27 6.51 5.62
C ALA A 130 -8.04 7.22 6.20
N VAL A 131 -7.95 8.54 6.00
CA VAL A 131 -6.86 9.37 6.54
C VAL A 131 -6.85 9.30 8.07
N ALA A 132 -8.01 9.32 8.71
CA ALA A 132 -8.10 9.22 10.15
C ALA A 132 -7.73 7.83 10.68
N ALA A 133 -7.99 6.79 9.90
CA ALA A 133 -7.78 5.41 10.33
C ALA A 133 -6.33 4.94 10.26
N VAL A 134 -5.56 5.41 9.27
CA VAL A 134 -4.14 5.00 9.13
C VAL A 134 -3.24 5.91 9.96
N VAL A 135 -2.09 5.38 10.39
CA VAL A 135 -1.19 6.12 11.28
C VAL A 135 0.00 6.74 10.55
N GLU A 136 0.38 6.23 9.38
CA GLU A 136 1.55 6.69 8.65
C GLU A 136 1.28 8.06 7.99
N PRO A 137 2.02 9.13 8.38
CA PRO A 137 1.76 10.47 7.84
C PRO A 137 1.93 10.57 6.32
N GLU A 138 2.93 9.89 5.77
CA GLU A 138 3.15 9.89 4.32
C GLU A 138 2.00 9.20 3.58
N LEU A 139 1.45 8.13 4.13
CA LEU A 139 0.29 7.46 3.55
C LEU A 139 -0.94 8.36 3.57
N ARG A 140 -1.15 9.08 4.67
CA ARG A 140 -2.21 10.08 4.76
C ARG A 140 -2.08 11.13 3.66
N GLY A 141 -0.85 11.61 3.44
CA GLY A 141 -0.56 12.58 2.38
C GLY A 141 -0.84 12.03 1.00
N LEU A 142 -0.45 10.79 0.74
CA LEU A 142 -0.73 10.12 -0.54
C LEU A 142 -2.24 9.98 -0.80
N MET A 143 -3.00 9.62 0.22
CA MET A 143 -4.46 9.49 0.11
C MET A 143 -5.11 10.83 -0.25
N ARG A 144 -4.69 11.91 0.39
CA ARG A 144 -5.21 13.26 0.10
C ARG A 144 -4.85 13.72 -1.31
N LYS A 145 -3.60 13.51 -1.70
CA LYS A 145 -3.13 13.85 -3.04
C LYS A 145 -3.87 13.06 -4.12
N PHE A 146 -4.07 11.78 -3.88
CA PHE A 146 -4.84 10.91 -4.76
C PHE A 146 -6.29 11.39 -4.88
N ALA A 147 -6.92 11.72 -3.77
CA ALA A 147 -8.29 12.22 -3.75
C ALA A 147 -8.42 13.52 -4.56
N CYS A 148 -7.48 14.45 -4.41
CA CYS A 148 -7.47 15.69 -5.19
C CYS A 148 -7.36 15.41 -6.69
N ARG A 149 -6.51 14.47 -7.08
CA ARG A 149 -6.35 14.06 -8.48
C ARG A 149 -7.65 13.50 -9.06
N GLU A 150 -8.30 12.60 -8.33
CA GLU A 150 -9.54 11.96 -8.80
C GLU A 150 -10.72 12.92 -8.84
N ILE A 151 -10.86 13.77 -7.83
CA ILE A 151 -11.92 14.80 -7.80
C ILE A 151 -11.72 15.78 -8.95
N ALA A 152 -10.50 16.21 -9.23
CA ALA A 152 -10.19 17.09 -10.35
C ALA A 152 -10.55 16.44 -11.69
N ALA A 153 -10.32 15.13 -11.84
CA ALA A 153 -10.68 14.38 -13.04
C ALA A 153 -12.20 14.33 -13.26
N LEU A 154 -12.99 14.25 -12.18
CA LEU A 154 -14.45 14.27 -12.26
C LEU A 154 -15.00 15.63 -12.69
N SER A 155 -14.26 16.72 -12.45
CA SER A 155 -14.68 18.08 -12.77
C SER A 155 -14.34 18.49 -14.20
N ARG A 156 -13.65 17.65 -14.97
CA ARG A 156 -13.33 17.93 -16.37
C ARG A 156 -14.52 17.64 -17.26
N PRO A 157 -14.88 18.59 -18.17
CA PRO A 157 -15.96 18.36 -19.15
C PRO A 157 -15.59 17.26 -20.15
#